data_844fcf2ec4a4879dd4dd0c1c0b0959b6
#
_entry.id   844fcf2ec4a4879dd4dd0c1c0b0959b6
#
_cell.length_a   1.000
_cell.length_b   1.000
_cell.length_c   1.000
_cell.angle_alpha   90.00
_cell.angle_beta   90.00
_cell.angle_gamma   90.00
#
_symmetry.space_group_name_H-M   'P 1'
#
loop_
_entity.id
_entity.type
_entity.pdbx_description
1 polymer ?
#
loop_
_entity_poly.entity_id
_entity_poly.type
_entity_poly.pdbx_seq_one_letter_code
_entity_poly.pdbx_strand_id
1 'polypeptide(L)'
;RTLTENRYRVTHEVGPAESGQRLDLFLKRRYPKRSRRKIQRSIDEGSVKLHRTQNEFHPVPPCLKASTLVLDQDSIEVLTERRIEPPVNFDFTVLFEDDFFLVINKPANLPVHPAGRYFFNTLFIYLRTKYKKKTTDEFYLIHRIDRETSGVLVIAKKKFLCEQMLQQFKSKKIKKTYLALTHGKPFTSNPISVDQPIGSALESQIRLKMGIREVTSGGQEAQTEFQPLQSFSDTEDRHFTLWHCFPRTGRQHQIRV
;
A
#
# COMPACT_ATOMS: atom_id res chain seq x y z
N ARG A 1 14.59 5.69 3.18
CA ARG A 1 13.87 5.34 4.42
C ARG A 1 14.47 4.07 5.00
N THR A 2 14.92 4.13 6.25
CA THR A 2 15.41 2.97 7.00
C THR A 2 14.34 2.56 8.00
N LEU A 3 14.04 1.25 8.07
CA LEU A 3 13.02 0.67 8.93
C LEU A 3 13.69 -0.17 10.02
N THR A 4 13.26 0.02 11.25
CA THR A 4 13.54 -0.87 12.38
C THR A 4 12.22 -1.42 12.92
N GLU A 5 12.24 -2.41 13.80
CA GLU A 5 11.01 -3.01 14.34
C GLU A 5 10.05 -2.01 14.98
N ASN A 6 10.58 -0.98 15.65
CA ASN A 6 9.78 -0.03 16.44
C ASN A 6 9.81 1.41 15.91
N ARG A 7 10.66 1.73 14.94
CA ARG A 7 10.85 3.09 14.43
C ARG A 7 11.13 3.06 12.94
N TYR A 8 10.72 4.09 12.24
CA TYR A 8 11.19 4.33 10.88
C TYR A 8 11.83 5.70 10.79
N ARG A 9 12.89 5.75 10.01
CA ARG A 9 13.69 6.93 9.74
C ARG A 9 13.41 7.41 8.32
N VAL A 10 13.15 8.68 8.18
CA VAL A 10 13.03 9.34 6.87
C VAL A 10 14.11 10.39 6.78
N THR A 11 14.96 10.30 5.78
CA THR A 11 16.00 11.28 5.49
C THR A 11 15.52 12.21 4.39
N HIS A 12 15.74 13.49 4.56
CA HIS A 12 15.45 14.54 3.60
C HIS A 12 16.71 15.35 3.34
N GLU A 13 17.11 15.41 2.10
CA GLU A 13 18.21 16.30 1.66
C GLU A 13 17.66 17.70 1.41
N VAL A 14 18.43 18.70 1.82
CA VAL A 14 18.14 20.12 1.60
C VAL A 14 18.82 20.55 0.30
N GLY A 15 18.05 21.04 -0.63
CA GLY A 15 18.57 21.58 -1.88
C GLY A 15 18.87 23.10 -1.80
N PRO A 16 19.57 23.66 -2.81
CA PRO A 16 19.96 25.07 -2.82
C PRO A 16 18.79 26.05 -2.65
N ALA A 17 17.63 25.75 -3.26
CA ALA A 17 16.43 26.59 -3.16
C ALA A 17 15.76 26.59 -1.78
N GLU A 18 16.16 25.67 -0.91
CA GLU A 18 15.60 25.50 0.43
C GLU A 18 16.57 25.97 1.52
N SER A 19 17.80 26.31 1.13
CA SER A 19 18.84 26.83 2.03
C SER A 19 18.39 28.15 2.68
N GLY A 20 18.74 28.32 3.96
CA GLY A 20 18.38 29.50 4.76
C GLY A 20 16.96 29.47 5.33
N GLN A 21 16.19 28.41 5.10
CA GLN A 21 14.86 28.25 5.70
C GLN A 21 14.97 27.75 7.15
N ARG A 22 13.94 28.05 7.92
CA ARG A 22 13.81 27.48 9.27
C ARG A 22 13.45 25.99 9.19
N LEU A 23 14.03 25.18 10.07
CA LEU A 23 13.81 23.72 10.14
C LEU A 23 12.32 23.36 10.28
N ASP A 24 11.55 24.07 11.11
CA ASP A 24 10.12 23.82 11.28
C ASP A 24 9.31 24.07 10.00
N LEU A 25 9.67 25.08 9.20
CA LEU A 25 9.02 25.37 7.92
C LEU A 25 9.42 24.39 6.83
N PHE A 26 10.69 24.03 6.76
CA PHE A 26 11.18 22.96 5.87
C PHE A 26 10.42 21.66 6.10
N LEU A 27 10.30 21.22 7.35
CA LEU A 27 9.58 20.00 7.72
C LEU A 27 8.07 20.13 7.49
N LYS A 28 7.48 21.32 7.68
CA LYS A 28 6.05 21.50 7.38
C LYS A 28 5.71 21.29 5.91
N ARG A 29 6.57 21.67 4.99
CA ARG A 29 6.42 21.40 3.55
C ARG A 29 6.48 19.88 3.25
N ARG A 30 7.37 19.15 3.91
CA ARG A 30 7.51 17.68 3.76
C ARG A 30 6.36 16.89 4.42
N TYR A 31 5.76 17.46 5.46
CA TYR A 31 4.68 16.85 6.25
C TYR A 31 3.43 17.75 6.33
N PRO A 32 2.73 18.00 5.21
CA PRO A 32 1.63 18.96 5.16
C PRO A 32 0.46 18.62 6.09
N LYS A 33 0.30 17.34 6.44
CA LYS A 33 -0.75 16.86 7.36
C LYS A 33 -0.38 16.99 8.84
N ARG A 34 0.85 17.33 9.19
CA ARG A 34 1.26 17.60 10.60
C ARG A 34 1.09 19.08 10.91
N SER A 35 0.52 19.41 12.06
CA SER A 35 0.50 20.81 12.53
C SER A 35 1.93 21.28 12.83
N ARG A 36 2.18 22.59 12.70
CA ARG A 36 3.48 23.17 13.01
C ARG A 36 3.90 22.91 14.45
N ARG A 37 2.97 23.03 15.40
CA ARG A 37 3.20 22.71 16.83
C ARG A 37 3.69 21.27 17.03
N LYS A 38 3.13 20.31 16.27
CA LYS A 38 3.56 18.90 16.35
C LYS A 38 4.96 18.69 15.78
N ILE A 39 5.33 19.46 14.73
CA ILE A 39 6.69 19.44 14.17
C ILE A 39 7.68 20.03 15.17
N GLN A 40 7.39 21.16 15.76
CA GLN A 40 8.20 21.81 16.78
C GLN A 40 8.45 20.86 17.96
N ARG A 41 7.38 20.25 18.49
CA ARG A 41 7.49 19.26 19.55
C ARG A 41 8.41 18.08 19.16
N SER A 42 8.32 17.57 17.92
CA SER A 42 9.20 16.49 17.45
C SER A 42 10.68 16.91 17.39
N ILE A 43 10.97 18.19 17.13
CA ILE A 43 12.32 18.75 17.17
C ILE A 43 12.81 18.81 18.62
N ASP A 44 12.00 19.36 19.52
CA ASP A 44 12.31 19.53 20.94
C ASP A 44 12.53 18.18 21.64
N GLU A 45 11.77 17.15 21.26
CA GLU A 45 11.90 15.76 21.76
C GLU A 45 13.08 14.98 21.15
N GLY A 46 13.90 15.60 20.29
CA GLY A 46 15.05 14.95 19.66
C GLY A 46 14.71 13.91 18.60
N SER A 47 13.45 13.87 18.13
CA SER A 47 13.02 12.99 17.03
C SER A 47 13.49 13.47 15.65
N VAL A 48 14.14 14.62 15.58
CA VAL A 48 14.72 15.20 14.38
C VAL A 48 16.22 15.37 14.60
N LYS A 49 17.02 14.94 13.63
CA LYS A 49 18.48 15.12 13.63
C LYS A 49 18.87 15.87 12.37
N LEU A 50 19.81 16.76 12.49
CA LEU A 50 20.44 17.50 11.41
C LEU A 50 21.87 16.99 11.24
N HIS A 51 22.20 16.53 10.06
CA HIS A 51 23.55 16.19 9.66
C HIS A 51 24.01 17.21 8.63
N ARG A 52 25.12 17.88 8.94
CA ARG A 52 25.74 18.89 8.08
C ARG A 52 27.18 18.47 7.84
N THR A 53 27.60 18.52 6.60
CA THR A 53 29.04 18.41 6.27
C THR A 53 29.74 19.55 6.98
N GLN A 54 30.89 19.28 7.61
CA GLN A 54 31.59 20.27 8.45
C GLN A 54 31.72 21.61 7.72
N ASN A 55 31.04 22.59 8.25
CA ASN A 55 31.12 23.99 7.82
C ASN A 55 31.47 24.82 9.06
N GLU A 56 32.70 25.32 9.09
CA GLU A 56 33.22 26.09 10.23
C GLU A 56 32.40 27.35 10.53
N PHE A 57 31.76 27.93 9.51
CA PHE A 57 30.92 29.14 9.66
C PHE A 57 29.51 28.85 10.20
N HIS A 58 29.02 27.62 10.02
CA HIS A 58 27.66 27.24 10.43
C HIS A 58 27.63 25.84 11.04
N PRO A 59 28.20 25.65 12.23
CA PRO A 59 28.19 24.34 12.89
C PRO A 59 26.76 23.90 13.21
N VAL A 60 26.55 22.58 13.31
CA VAL A 60 25.29 22.04 13.82
C VAL A 60 25.15 22.44 15.29
N PRO A 61 24.06 23.13 15.68
CA PRO A 61 23.89 23.50 17.08
C PRO A 61 23.73 22.24 17.95
N PRO A 62 24.27 22.23 19.18
CA PRO A 62 24.19 21.08 20.09
C PRO A 62 22.74 20.73 20.45
N CYS A 63 21.84 21.72 20.39
CA CYS A 63 20.41 21.54 20.54
C CYS A 63 19.67 22.14 19.35
N LEU A 64 18.97 21.31 18.59
CA LEU A 64 18.15 21.76 17.48
C LEU A 64 16.91 22.51 18.00
N LYS A 65 16.66 23.68 17.40
CA LYS A 65 15.45 24.47 17.65
C LYS A 65 14.59 24.53 16.37
N ALA A 66 13.31 24.77 16.53
CA ALA A 66 12.42 24.98 15.42
C ALA A 66 12.86 26.10 14.46
N SER A 67 13.59 27.09 15.00
CA SER A 67 14.17 28.22 14.24
C SER A 67 15.55 27.92 13.64
N THR A 68 16.15 26.77 13.89
CA THR A 68 17.44 26.40 13.28
C THR A 68 17.33 26.50 11.77
N LEU A 69 18.31 27.18 11.13
CA LEU A 69 18.34 27.29 9.67
C LEU A 69 18.92 26.02 9.06
N VAL A 70 18.26 25.53 8.03
CA VAL A 70 18.78 24.45 7.18
C VAL A 70 19.59 25.05 6.05
N LEU A 71 20.67 24.40 5.65
CA LEU A 71 21.57 24.86 4.58
C LEU A 71 21.60 23.84 3.45
N ASP A 72 22.07 24.28 2.29
CA ASP A 72 22.28 23.38 1.16
C ASP A 72 23.15 22.19 1.55
N GLN A 73 22.82 21.02 1.07
CA GLN A 73 23.44 19.72 1.38
C GLN A 73 23.25 19.23 2.84
N ASP A 74 22.49 19.94 3.67
CA ASP A 74 22.09 19.37 4.95
C ASP A 74 21.21 18.12 4.73
N SER A 75 21.44 17.12 5.58
CA SER A 75 20.61 15.92 5.63
C SER A 75 19.81 15.90 6.93
N ILE A 76 18.48 15.93 6.82
CA ILE A 76 17.57 15.97 7.96
C ILE A 76 16.92 14.62 8.14
N GLU A 77 17.22 14.01 9.26
CA GLU A 77 16.67 12.74 9.67
C GLU A 77 15.48 12.94 10.62
N VAL A 78 14.32 12.41 10.23
CA VAL A 78 13.11 12.41 11.07
C VAL A 78 12.82 11.00 11.54
N LEU A 79 12.91 10.79 12.85
CA LEU A 79 12.58 9.54 13.49
C LEU A 79 11.08 9.54 13.85
N THR A 80 10.39 8.49 13.51
CA THR A 80 8.97 8.33 13.84
C THR A 80 8.77 6.99 14.54
N GLU A 81 8.15 7.01 15.71
CA GLU A 81 7.80 5.80 16.43
C GLU A 81 6.70 5.02 15.74
N ARG A 82 6.76 3.71 15.86
CA ARG A 82 5.72 2.80 15.39
C ARG A 82 4.45 3.07 16.19
N ARG A 83 3.35 3.35 15.48
CA ARG A 83 2.02 3.37 16.10
C ARG A 83 1.55 1.94 16.30
N ILE A 84 0.71 1.74 17.31
CA ILE A 84 -0.02 0.48 17.47
C ILE A 84 -0.90 0.31 16.22
N GLU A 85 -0.66 -0.76 15.49
CA GLU A 85 -1.42 -1.13 14.31
C GLU A 85 -2.23 -2.39 14.60
N PRO A 86 -3.41 -2.55 13.99
CA PRO A 86 -4.18 -3.77 14.17
C PRO A 86 -3.35 -5.01 13.78
N PRO A 87 -3.58 -6.16 14.45
CA PRO A 87 -2.91 -7.40 14.10
C PRO A 87 -3.32 -7.85 12.70
N VAL A 88 -2.40 -8.55 12.03
CA VAL A 88 -2.61 -9.13 10.71
C VAL A 88 -2.12 -10.57 10.69
N ASN A 89 -2.55 -11.33 9.70
CA ASN A 89 -2.10 -12.71 9.51
C ASN A 89 -0.91 -12.74 8.55
N PHE A 90 0.27 -13.11 9.04
CA PHE A 90 1.49 -13.29 8.24
C PHE A 90 1.74 -14.75 7.79
N ASP A 91 0.80 -15.68 8.03
CA ASP A 91 0.95 -17.10 7.70
C ASP A 91 0.65 -17.35 6.21
N PHE A 92 1.45 -16.76 5.33
CA PHE A 92 1.39 -17.04 3.91
C PHE A 92 2.22 -18.27 3.54
N THR A 93 1.77 -19.04 2.57
CA THR A 93 2.51 -20.16 2.01
C THR A 93 3.28 -19.70 0.77
N VAL A 94 4.56 -20.09 0.67
CA VAL A 94 5.35 -19.90 -0.54
C VAL A 94 4.97 -20.97 -1.54
N LEU A 95 4.45 -20.57 -2.70
CA LEU A 95 4.07 -21.47 -3.79
C LEU A 95 5.24 -21.71 -4.76
N PHE A 96 6.07 -20.68 -4.96
CA PHE A 96 7.25 -20.72 -5.82
C PHE A 96 8.22 -19.62 -5.41
N GLU A 97 9.52 -19.91 -5.45
CA GLU A 97 10.57 -18.92 -5.23
C GLU A 97 11.83 -19.28 -6.03
N ASP A 98 12.33 -18.32 -6.79
CA ASP A 98 13.62 -18.37 -7.47
C ASP A 98 14.40 -17.04 -7.29
N ASP A 99 15.44 -16.80 -8.08
CA ASP A 99 16.21 -15.55 -8.05
C ASP A 99 15.46 -14.34 -8.66
N PHE A 100 14.33 -14.58 -9.31
CA PHE A 100 13.56 -13.59 -10.08
C PHE A 100 12.21 -13.27 -9.45
N PHE A 101 11.53 -14.28 -8.91
CA PHE A 101 10.17 -14.16 -8.39
C PHE A 101 10.00 -14.84 -7.04
N LEU A 102 9.10 -14.30 -6.28
CA LEU A 102 8.47 -14.93 -5.11
C LEU A 102 6.96 -14.96 -5.37
N VAL A 103 6.39 -16.15 -5.37
CA VAL A 103 4.94 -16.38 -5.52
C VAL A 103 4.40 -16.95 -4.23
N ILE A 104 3.40 -16.31 -3.65
CA ILE A 104 2.82 -16.74 -2.38
C ILE A 104 1.30 -16.94 -2.49
N ASN A 105 0.78 -17.78 -1.65
CA ASN A 105 -0.63 -17.80 -1.29
C ASN A 105 -0.84 -16.85 -0.10
N LYS A 106 -1.32 -15.65 -0.38
CA LYS A 106 -1.57 -14.63 0.65
C LYS A 106 -2.81 -15.01 1.46
N PRO A 107 -2.76 -15.05 2.80
CA PRO A 107 -3.97 -15.26 3.61
C PRO A 107 -4.87 -14.02 3.60
N ALA A 108 -6.11 -14.18 4.05
CA ALA A 108 -6.97 -13.07 4.44
C ALA A 108 -6.36 -12.28 5.62
N ASN A 109 -6.86 -11.07 5.87
CA ASN A 109 -6.38 -10.15 6.90
C ASN A 109 -4.88 -9.81 6.79
N LEU A 110 -4.33 -9.71 5.56
CA LEU A 110 -2.97 -9.24 5.31
C LEU A 110 -2.97 -8.13 4.24
N PRO A 111 -2.75 -6.86 4.60
CA PRO A 111 -2.57 -5.79 3.63
C PRO A 111 -1.30 -6.00 2.82
N VAL A 112 -1.36 -5.79 1.49
CA VAL A 112 -0.20 -5.97 0.62
C VAL A 112 0.83 -4.86 0.82
N HIS A 113 0.39 -3.59 0.91
CA HIS A 113 1.27 -2.43 1.08
C HIS A 113 0.70 -1.41 2.06
N PRO A 114 1.54 -0.48 2.56
CA PRO A 114 1.12 0.55 3.51
C PRO A 114 -0.07 1.37 3.03
N ALA A 115 -1.16 1.32 3.79
CA ALA A 115 -2.37 2.10 3.54
C ALA A 115 -3.18 2.28 4.83
N GLY A 116 -3.81 3.44 5.00
CA GLY A 116 -4.68 3.74 6.13
C GLY A 116 -3.96 3.62 7.48
N ARG A 117 -4.38 2.69 8.32
CA ARG A 117 -3.81 2.43 9.65
C ARG A 117 -2.64 1.45 9.64
N TYR A 118 -2.40 0.77 8.50
CA TYR A 118 -1.38 -0.24 8.34
C TYR A 118 -0.16 0.36 7.65
N PHE A 119 0.99 0.35 8.30
CA PHE A 119 2.27 0.72 7.74
C PHE A 119 3.26 -0.44 7.89
N PHE A 120 3.53 -0.86 9.12
CA PHE A 120 4.45 -1.96 9.43
C PHE A 120 3.78 -3.33 9.23
N ASN A 121 2.52 -3.45 9.64
CA ASN A 121 1.74 -4.67 9.50
C ASN A 121 1.24 -4.81 8.06
N THR A 122 2.17 -4.94 7.11
CA THR A 122 1.90 -5.17 5.69
C THR A 122 2.88 -6.18 5.12
N LEU A 123 2.45 -6.94 4.12
CA LEU A 123 3.30 -7.91 3.43
C LEU A 123 4.59 -7.25 2.91
N PHE A 124 4.49 -6.08 2.28
CA PHE A 124 5.64 -5.38 1.71
C PHE A 124 6.73 -5.07 2.76
N ILE A 125 6.33 -4.57 3.92
CA ILE A 125 7.27 -4.28 5.00
C ILE A 125 7.84 -5.56 5.59
N TYR A 126 6.99 -6.58 5.78
CA TYR A 126 7.43 -7.89 6.26
C TYR A 126 8.49 -8.51 5.35
N LEU A 127 8.26 -8.53 4.03
CA LEU A 127 9.22 -9.07 3.07
C LEU A 127 10.57 -8.35 3.16
N ARG A 128 10.57 -7.03 3.29
CA ARG A 128 11.79 -6.23 3.34
C ARG A 128 12.53 -6.27 4.66
N THR A 129 11.88 -6.62 5.75
CA THR A 129 12.46 -6.55 7.10
C THR A 129 12.69 -7.91 7.73
N LYS A 130 11.78 -8.86 7.51
CA LYS A 130 11.80 -10.17 8.17
C LYS A 130 12.04 -11.35 7.23
N TYR A 131 11.48 -11.30 6.01
CA TYR A 131 11.61 -12.40 5.04
C TYR A 131 12.93 -12.34 4.27
N LYS A 132 13.55 -11.19 4.15
CA LYS A 132 14.79 -10.98 3.42
C LYS A 132 15.90 -11.93 3.90
N LYS A 133 16.32 -12.85 3.04
CA LYS A 133 17.35 -13.86 3.33
C LYS A 133 18.76 -13.36 3.07
N LYS A 134 18.95 -12.49 2.08
CA LYS A 134 20.23 -11.88 1.69
C LYS A 134 20.13 -10.36 1.77
N THR A 135 21.21 -9.67 2.04
CA THR A 135 21.26 -8.19 2.07
C THR A 135 20.89 -7.58 0.71
N THR A 136 21.17 -8.30 -0.38
CA THR A 136 20.87 -7.92 -1.76
C THR A 136 19.46 -8.22 -2.21
N ASP A 137 18.65 -8.96 -1.43
CA ASP A 137 17.27 -9.27 -1.81
C ASP A 137 16.43 -7.98 -1.81
N GLU A 138 15.77 -7.73 -2.91
CA GLU A 138 14.80 -6.66 -3.06
C GLU A 138 13.46 -7.24 -3.48
N PHE A 139 12.37 -6.60 -3.03
CA PHE A 139 11.02 -7.05 -3.33
C PHE A 139 10.23 -5.90 -3.94
N TYR A 140 9.67 -6.16 -5.12
CA TYR A 140 8.88 -5.23 -5.91
C TYR A 140 7.48 -5.79 -6.10
N LEU A 141 6.48 -5.08 -5.59
CA LEU A 141 5.08 -5.47 -5.76
C LEU A 141 4.62 -5.18 -7.18
N ILE A 142 4.24 -6.21 -7.91
CA ILE A 142 3.74 -6.14 -9.29
C ILE A 142 2.25 -5.79 -9.30
N HIS A 143 1.48 -6.38 -8.40
CA HIS A 143 0.06 -6.19 -8.25
C HIS A 143 -0.37 -6.28 -6.79
N ARG A 144 -1.65 -6.07 -6.55
CA ARG A 144 -2.24 -6.18 -5.22
C ARG A 144 -3.59 -6.91 -5.27
N ILE A 145 -3.92 -7.54 -4.17
CA ILE A 145 -5.26 -8.00 -3.84
C ILE A 145 -5.66 -7.37 -2.51
N ASP A 146 -6.94 -7.34 -2.20
CA ASP A 146 -7.45 -6.71 -0.97
C ASP A 146 -6.93 -7.40 0.29
N ARG A 147 -7.01 -6.70 1.41
CA ARG A 147 -6.58 -7.24 2.72
C ARG A 147 -7.28 -8.57 3.03
N GLU A 148 -8.60 -8.61 2.83
CA GLU A 148 -9.43 -9.79 3.14
C GLU A 148 -9.45 -10.84 2.03
N THR A 149 -8.93 -10.51 0.84
CA THR A 149 -8.82 -11.47 -0.26
C THR A 149 -7.58 -12.34 -0.06
N SER A 150 -7.77 -13.65 -0.06
CA SER A 150 -6.69 -14.64 -0.09
C SER A 150 -6.35 -15.03 -1.54
N GLY A 151 -5.21 -15.68 -1.72
CA GLY A 151 -4.81 -16.26 -3.00
C GLY A 151 -3.46 -15.78 -3.53
N VAL A 152 -3.22 -16.09 -4.79
CA VAL A 152 -1.91 -15.94 -5.43
C VAL A 152 -1.50 -14.48 -5.55
N LEU A 153 -0.28 -14.18 -5.08
CA LEU A 153 0.38 -12.90 -5.24
C LEU A 153 1.79 -13.12 -5.77
N VAL A 154 2.12 -12.43 -6.86
CA VAL A 154 3.43 -12.50 -7.52
C VAL A 154 4.24 -11.26 -7.16
N ILE A 155 5.45 -11.46 -6.68
CA ILE A 155 6.40 -10.42 -6.28
C ILE A 155 7.68 -10.59 -7.10
N ALA A 156 8.18 -9.53 -7.71
CA ALA A 156 9.46 -9.55 -8.40
C ALA A 156 10.61 -9.30 -7.42
N LYS A 157 11.74 -9.97 -7.63
CA LYS A 157 12.99 -9.74 -6.90
C LYS A 157 13.97 -8.83 -7.65
N LYS A 158 13.64 -8.43 -8.87
CA LYS A 158 14.43 -7.51 -9.70
C LYS A 158 13.55 -6.40 -10.24
N LYS A 159 14.07 -5.17 -10.24
CA LYS A 159 13.33 -3.99 -10.67
C LYS A 159 12.84 -4.09 -12.13
N PHE A 160 13.71 -4.51 -13.03
CA PHE A 160 13.36 -4.63 -14.45
C PHE A 160 12.23 -5.62 -14.71
N LEU A 161 12.19 -6.74 -13.96
CA LEU A 161 11.09 -7.71 -14.04
C LEU A 161 9.77 -7.13 -13.54
N CYS A 162 9.81 -6.34 -12.47
CA CYS A 162 8.62 -5.62 -12.01
C CYS A 162 8.07 -4.71 -13.11
N GLU A 163 8.93 -3.95 -13.77
CA GLU A 163 8.55 -3.05 -14.88
C GLU A 163 7.95 -3.83 -16.05
N GLN A 164 8.57 -4.95 -16.46
CA GLN A 164 8.03 -5.81 -17.51
C GLN A 164 6.65 -6.39 -17.14
N MET A 165 6.50 -6.91 -15.92
CA MET A 165 5.23 -7.45 -15.44
C MET A 165 4.14 -6.38 -15.35
N LEU A 166 4.47 -5.17 -14.91
CA LEU A 166 3.53 -4.05 -14.91
C LEU A 166 3.02 -3.71 -16.31
N GLN A 167 3.86 -3.81 -17.34
CA GLN A 167 3.45 -3.65 -18.74
C GLN A 167 2.48 -4.77 -19.18
N GLN A 168 2.73 -6.03 -18.76
CA GLN A 168 1.81 -7.14 -19.04
C GLN A 168 0.43 -6.92 -18.39
N PHE A 169 0.39 -6.41 -17.15
CA PHE A 169 -0.86 -6.03 -16.49
C PHE A 169 -1.56 -4.88 -17.22
N LYS A 170 -0.82 -3.84 -17.59
CA LYS A 170 -1.35 -2.66 -18.30
C LYS A 170 -1.91 -3.04 -19.68
N SER A 171 -1.24 -3.92 -20.40
CA SER A 171 -1.69 -4.42 -21.71
C SER A 171 -2.77 -5.51 -21.62
N LYS A 172 -3.28 -5.80 -20.41
CA LYS A 172 -4.33 -6.82 -20.15
C LYS A 172 -3.96 -8.23 -20.62
N LYS A 173 -2.67 -8.54 -20.76
CA LYS A 173 -2.19 -9.89 -21.14
C LYS A 173 -2.26 -10.89 -20.00
N ILE A 174 -2.27 -10.41 -18.73
CA ILE A 174 -2.39 -11.26 -17.55
C ILE A 174 -3.87 -11.61 -17.33
N LYS A 175 -4.18 -12.89 -17.41
CA LYS A 175 -5.51 -13.42 -17.05
C LYS A 175 -5.57 -13.61 -15.54
N LYS A 176 -6.66 -13.16 -14.93
CA LYS A 176 -6.91 -13.26 -13.49
C LYS A 176 -8.19 -14.06 -13.29
N THR A 177 -8.14 -15.01 -12.37
CA THR A 177 -9.30 -15.79 -11.97
C THR A 177 -9.46 -15.70 -10.46
N TYR A 178 -10.68 -15.43 -10.02
CA TYR A 178 -11.04 -15.39 -8.61
C TYR A 178 -12.23 -16.29 -8.34
N LEU A 179 -12.34 -16.71 -7.09
CA LEU A 179 -13.57 -17.32 -6.57
C LEU A 179 -14.27 -16.27 -5.69
N ALA A 180 -15.57 -16.15 -5.86
CA ALA A 180 -16.41 -15.32 -5.00
C ALA A 180 -17.64 -16.09 -4.55
N LEU A 181 -18.00 -15.93 -3.29
CA LEU A 181 -19.21 -16.47 -2.71
C LEU A 181 -20.21 -15.33 -2.52
N THR A 182 -21.43 -15.49 -3.04
CA THR A 182 -22.52 -14.53 -2.89
C THR A 182 -23.71 -15.14 -2.19
N HIS A 183 -24.53 -14.31 -1.56
CA HIS A 183 -25.88 -14.71 -1.16
C HIS A 183 -26.78 -14.84 -2.38
N GLY A 184 -27.76 -15.72 -2.29
CA GLY A 184 -28.80 -15.94 -3.31
C GLY A 184 -28.44 -17.00 -4.34
N LYS A 185 -29.46 -17.40 -5.09
CA LYS A 185 -29.32 -18.24 -6.27
C LYS A 185 -28.91 -17.41 -7.49
N PRO A 186 -28.16 -17.96 -8.44
CA PRO A 186 -27.91 -17.26 -9.68
C PRO A 186 -29.23 -17.15 -10.48
N PHE A 187 -29.46 -16.02 -11.11
CA PHE A 187 -30.66 -15.83 -11.95
C PHE A 187 -30.49 -16.47 -13.33
N THR A 188 -29.31 -16.96 -13.66
CA THR A 188 -28.98 -17.69 -14.90
C THR A 188 -27.83 -18.66 -14.65
N SER A 189 -27.81 -19.76 -15.39
CA SER A 189 -26.66 -20.68 -15.45
C SER A 189 -25.57 -20.24 -16.42
N ASN A 190 -25.85 -19.25 -17.29
CA ASN A 190 -24.90 -18.73 -18.25
C ASN A 190 -23.96 -17.68 -17.62
N PRO A 191 -22.76 -17.48 -18.18
CA PRO A 191 -21.88 -16.41 -17.76
C PRO A 191 -22.56 -15.03 -17.91
N ILE A 192 -22.24 -14.13 -16.97
CA ILE A 192 -22.77 -12.77 -16.90
C ILE A 192 -21.59 -11.80 -17.04
N SER A 193 -21.70 -10.83 -17.93
CA SER A 193 -20.76 -9.72 -18.02
C SER A 193 -21.32 -8.51 -17.29
N VAL A 194 -20.57 -7.99 -16.33
CA VAL A 194 -20.86 -6.74 -15.61
C VAL A 194 -19.86 -5.69 -16.06
N ASP A 195 -20.38 -4.64 -16.67
CA ASP A 195 -19.61 -3.49 -17.18
C ASP A 195 -20.19 -2.20 -16.58
N GLN A 196 -19.85 -1.94 -15.32
CA GLN A 196 -20.31 -0.80 -14.56
C GLN A 196 -19.14 -0.03 -13.97
N PRO A 197 -19.05 1.30 -14.20
CA PRO A 197 -17.95 2.09 -13.64
C PRO A 197 -17.96 2.11 -12.12
N ILE A 198 -16.78 2.03 -11.50
CA ILE A 198 -16.62 1.96 -10.06
C ILE A 198 -15.85 3.19 -9.55
N GLY A 199 -16.36 3.80 -8.49
CA GLY A 199 -15.73 4.92 -7.80
C GLY A 199 -16.03 4.92 -6.30
N SER A 200 -15.60 5.97 -5.61
CA SER A 200 -15.95 6.14 -4.20
C SER A 200 -17.45 6.32 -4.03
N ALA A 201 -18.05 5.59 -3.09
CA ALA A 201 -19.47 5.71 -2.75
C ALA A 201 -19.69 7.01 -1.96
N LEU A 202 -20.23 8.05 -2.60
CA LEU A 202 -20.39 9.39 -2.02
C LEU A 202 -21.36 9.44 -0.83
N GLU A 203 -22.40 8.62 -0.87
CA GLU A 203 -23.43 8.56 0.17
C GLU A 203 -23.03 7.72 1.39
N SER A 204 -21.86 7.09 1.33
CA SER A 204 -21.39 6.24 2.42
C SER A 204 -20.60 7.01 3.45
N GLN A 205 -20.94 6.88 4.72
CA GLN A 205 -20.12 7.35 5.84
C GLN A 205 -18.75 6.60 5.93
N ILE A 206 -18.64 5.45 5.26
CA ILE A 206 -17.40 4.68 5.19
C ILE A 206 -16.54 5.23 4.05
N ARG A 207 -15.53 6.03 4.38
CA ARG A 207 -14.64 6.73 3.43
C ARG A 207 -14.03 5.86 2.34
N LEU A 208 -13.81 4.59 2.59
CA LEU A 208 -13.15 3.65 1.63
C LEU A 208 -14.16 2.77 0.91
N LYS A 209 -15.46 2.98 1.09
CA LYS A 209 -16.48 2.22 0.38
C LYS A 209 -16.48 2.59 -1.10
N MET A 210 -16.46 1.57 -1.95
CA MET A 210 -16.61 1.69 -3.39
C MET A 210 -18.06 1.35 -3.78
N GLY A 211 -18.50 1.89 -4.89
CA GLY A 211 -19.82 1.65 -5.45
C GLY A 211 -19.83 1.96 -6.94
N ILE A 212 -20.95 1.69 -7.60
CA ILE A 212 -21.20 2.09 -8.99
C ILE A 212 -21.19 3.61 -9.04
N ARG A 213 -20.47 4.17 -9.99
CA ARG A 213 -20.33 5.62 -10.16
C ARG A 213 -19.98 5.96 -11.60
N GLU A 214 -20.76 6.85 -12.21
CA GLU A 214 -20.54 7.30 -13.58
C GLU A 214 -19.13 7.86 -13.80
N VAL A 215 -18.56 7.61 -14.98
CA VAL A 215 -17.22 8.08 -15.37
C VAL A 215 -17.14 9.60 -15.30
N THR A 216 -18.18 10.30 -15.75
CA THR A 216 -18.32 11.77 -15.69
C THR A 216 -18.27 12.33 -14.27
N SER A 217 -18.60 11.51 -13.28
CA SER A 217 -18.59 11.85 -11.85
C SER A 217 -17.33 11.33 -11.12
N GLY A 218 -16.34 10.78 -11.85
CA GLY A 218 -15.09 10.28 -11.30
C GLY A 218 -15.07 8.76 -11.03
N GLY A 219 -16.01 8.01 -11.58
CA GLY A 219 -15.92 6.55 -11.69
C GLY A 219 -14.87 6.14 -12.71
N GLN A 220 -14.42 4.90 -12.62
CA GLN A 220 -13.48 4.30 -13.56
C GLN A 220 -14.11 3.07 -14.19
N GLU A 221 -13.99 2.93 -15.50
CA GLU A 221 -14.44 1.73 -16.21
C GLU A 221 -13.98 0.45 -15.52
N ALA A 222 -14.91 -0.46 -15.27
CA ALA A 222 -14.65 -1.74 -14.64
C ALA A 222 -15.47 -2.83 -15.30
N GLN A 223 -14.84 -3.92 -15.68
CA GLN A 223 -15.45 -5.03 -16.38
C GLN A 223 -15.05 -6.35 -15.75
N THR A 224 -16.04 -7.19 -15.42
CA THR A 224 -15.85 -8.53 -14.88
C THR A 224 -16.85 -9.49 -15.51
N GLU A 225 -16.38 -10.65 -15.94
CA GLU A 225 -17.22 -11.78 -16.32
C GLU A 225 -17.37 -12.71 -15.11
N PHE A 226 -18.59 -13.13 -14.82
CA PHE A 226 -18.94 -14.03 -13.72
C PHE A 226 -19.57 -15.30 -14.29
N GLN A 227 -19.05 -16.44 -13.92
CA GLN A 227 -19.60 -17.75 -14.29
C GLN A 227 -20.04 -18.47 -13.02
N PRO A 228 -21.32 -18.82 -12.87
CA PRO A 228 -21.76 -19.61 -11.71
C PRO A 228 -21.15 -21.01 -11.76
N LEU A 229 -20.60 -21.46 -10.65
CA LEU A 229 -19.99 -22.78 -10.50
C LEU A 229 -20.93 -23.76 -9.79
N GLN A 230 -21.40 -23.31 -8.63
CA GLN A 230 -22.19 -24.17 -7.75
C GLN A 230 -23.12 -23.30 -6.90
N SER A 231 -24.34 -23.79 -6.68
CA SER A 231 -25.28 -23.21 -5.70
C SER A 231 -25.54 -24.23 -4.61
N PHE A 232 -25.70 -23.76 -3.40
CA PHE A 232 -26.00 -24.56 -2.23
C PHE A 232 -26.82 -23.76 -1.22
N SER A 233 -27.42 -24.45 -0.26
CA SER A 233 -28.14 -23.86 0.86
C SER A 233 -27.48 -24.29 2.16
N ASP A 234 -27.55 -23.44 3.17
CA ASP A 234 -27.19 -23.83 4.53
C ASP A 234 -28.39 -24.48 5.26
N THR A 235 -28.19 -24.78 6.54
CA THR A 235 -29.20 -25.41 7.39
C THR A 235 -30.42 -24.52 7.68
N GLU A 236 -30.33 -23.21 7.40
CA GLU A 236 -31.40 -22.22 7.55
C GLU A 236 -32.06 -21.88 6.23
N ASP A 237 -31.84 -22.71 5.18
CA ASP A 237 -32.34 -22.50 3.79
C ASP A 237 -31.89 -21.19 3.14
N ARG A 238 -30.79 -20.60 3.64
CA ARG A 238 -30.16 -19.47 2.98
C ARG A 238 -29.35 -19.97 1.79
N HIS A 239 -29.63 -19.41 0.62
CA HIS A 239 -28.96 -19.82 -0.61
C HIS A 239 -27.68 -19.04 -0.83
N PHE A 240 -26.69 -19.71 -1.40
CA PHE A 240 -25.40 -19.16 -1.77
C PHE A 240 -25.00 -19.64 -3.16
N THR A 241 -24.22 -18.83 -3.84
CA THR A 241 -23.64 -19.19 -5.15
C THR A 241 -22.14 -18.94 -5.13
N LEU A 242 -21.38 -19.95 -5.52
CA LEU A 242 -19.95 -19.86 -5.78
C LEU A 242 -19.76 -19.50 -7.26
N TRP A 243 -18.94 -18.48 -7.51
CA TRP A 243 -18.65 -17.94 -8.84
C TRP A 243 -17.18 -18.06 -9.20
N HIS A 244 -16.89 -18.36 -10.47
CA HIS A 244 -15.66 -17.93 -11.11
C HIS A 244 -15.82 -16.47 -11.57
N CYS A 245 -14.83 -15.64 -11.26
CA CYS A 245 -14.80 -14.23 -11.64
C CYS A 245 -13.55 -13.94 -12.47
N PHE A 246 -13.74 -13.36 -13.66
CA PHE A 246 -12.69 -13.05 -14.62
C PHE A 246 -12.61 -11.53 -14.84
N PRO A 247 -11.97 -10.75 -13.94
CA PRO A 247 -11.90 -9.31 -14.07
C PRO A 247 -10.97 -8.89 -15.22
N ARG A 248 -11.50 -8.15 -16.20
CA ARG A 248 -10.74 -7.55 -17.31
C ARG A 248 -9.98 -6.30 -16.89
N THR A 249 -10.49 -5.61 -15.87
CA THR A 249 -9.90 -4.44 -15.22
C THR A 249 -9.46 -4.82 -13.79
N GLY A 250 -8.97 -3.87 -13.00
CA GLY A 250 -8.51 -4.12 -11.62
C GLY A 250 -8.77 -2.91 -10.71
N ARG A 251 -10.06 -2.52 -10.56
CA ARG A 251 -10.43 -1.41 -9.67
C ARG A 251 -10.48 -1.89 -8.22
N GLN A 252 -10.37 -0.93 -7.32
CA GLN A 252 -10.47 -1.24 -5.89
C GLN A 252 -11.83 -1.88 -5.58
N HIS A 253 -11.81 -3.01 -4.89
CA HIS A 253 -13.00 -3.79 -4.49
C HIS A 253 -13.90 -4.25 -5.66
N GLN A 254 -13.39 -4.32 -6.89
CA GLN A 254 -14.19 -4.52 -8.11
C GLN A 254 -15.16 -5.70 -8.04
N ILE A 255 -14.74 -6.86 -7.58
CA ILE A 255 -15.59 -8.05 -7.47
C ILE A 255 -16.57 -7.92 -6.28
N ARG A 256 -16.28 -7.07 -5.31
CA ARG A 256 -17.08 -6.88 -4.08
C ARG A 256 -18.17 -5.82 -4.23
N VAL A 257 -18.08 -4.95 -5.23
CA VAL A 257 -19.09 -3.96 -5.59
C VAL A 257 -20.18 -4.61 -6.42
#